data_34bf0a67b95a347e8a5956ec4425873d
#
_entry.id   34bf0a67b95a347e8a5956ec4425873d
#
_cell.length_a   1.000
_cell.length_b   1.000
_cell.length_c   1.000
_cell.angle_alpha   90.00
_cell.angle_beta   90.00
_cell.angle_gamma   90.00
#
_symmetry.space_group_name_H-M   'P 1'
#
loop_
_entity.id
_entity.type
_entity.pdbx_description
1 polymer ?
#
loop_
_entity_poly.entity_id
_entity_poly.type
_entity_poly.pdbx_seq_one_letter_code
_entity_poly.pdbx_strand_id
1 'polypeptide(L)'
;MSLPKIVILGAGYGGIVTAIDLQKQLGFNEAEVTLVNNNDYHYITTQLHEPAAGTLHHDKTRVAIDDLIDTNKIDFIKDVVTKIHPNERKVSLQNRKTDLEYDYLIVGLGSAPATFGIEGLLENSMVIRNINSVRMIRQHIEYMFSLYHNEPEREDYLTIVVGGAGFTGIEFVGELADRIPELCQEYDIPREKVRLINIEAAPSALPGFDKELVDYAVATLEKKGVEFMIGTPIKACHEDGVVVGDDEEKIKAATVVWTGGVTGNPLVEEAGFEVQRGRVAVDEYLRAPHYDNVFVVGDSSLIFNDEGRPFPPTAQLATQQGQNLAKNLIALIRDGQLTPFKFESKGTVASLGKGEAIGIVGNRKLFGWTAAQMKKLIDIRYLFIIGGLSLALRKGKFF
;
A
#
# COMPACT_ATOMS: atom_id res chain seq x y z
N MET A 1 -17.79 -30.07 -21.61
CA MET A 1 -17.89 -28.63 -21.33
C MET A 1 -16.49 -28.12 -21.08
N SER A 2 -16.16 -26.94 -21.56
CA SER A 2 -14.88 -26.27 -21.18
C SER A 2 -14.90 -25.96 -19.69
N LEU A 3 -13.72 -25.99 -19.04
CA LEU A 3 -13.60 -25.57 -17.66
C LEU A 3 -13.89 -24.06 -17.53
N PRO A 4 -14.52 -23.61 -16.45
CA PRO A 4 -14.70 -22.18 -16.19
C PRO A 4 -13.35 -21.48 -16.02
N LYS A 5 -13.23 -20.31 -16.65
CA LYS A 5 -12.01 -19.48 -16.64
C LYS A 5 -12.10 -18.41 -15.57
N ILE A 6 -11.19 -18.44 -14.62
CA ILE A 6 -11.04 -17.42 -13.56
C ILE A 6 -9.81 -16.58 -13.88
N VAL A 7 -10.00 -15.27 -14.08
CA VAL A 7 -8.90 -14.33 -14.31
C VAL A 7 -8.76 -13.39 -13.10
N ILE A 8 -7.56 -13.35 -12.51
CA ILE A 8 -7.21 -12.49 -11.37
C ILE A 8 -6.26 -11.41 -11.85
N LEU A 9 -6.65 -10.15 -11.73
CA LEU A 9 -5.84 -8.99 -12.11
C LEU A 9 -5.16 -8.39 -10.88
N GLY A 10 -3.84 -8.49 -10.83
CA GLY A 10 -3.00 -7.97 -9.76
C GLY A 10 -2.69 -8.99 -8.67
N ALA A 11 -1.40 -9.13 -8.36
CA ALA A 11 -0.86 -9.93 -7.26
C ALA A 11 -0.62 -9.11 -5.98
N GLY A 12 -1.50 -8.13 -5.69
CA GLY A 12 -1.59 -7.46 -4.41
C GLY A 12 -2.17 -8.37 -3.32
N TYR A 13 -2.41 -7.84 -2.11
CA TYR A 13 -2.91 -8.65 -0.98
C TYR A 13 -4.19 -9.43 -1.31
N GLY A 14 -5.16 -8.81 -1.96
CA GLY A 14 -6.42 -9.47 -2.31
C GLY A 14 -6.22 -10.54 -3.38
N GLY A 15 -5.59 -10.18 -4.51
CA GLY A 15 -5.43 -11.10 -5.64
C GLY A 15 -4.53 -12.28 -5.33
N ILE A 16 -3.37 -12.08 -4.70
CA ILE A 16 -2.45 -13.18 -4.37
C ILE A 16 -3.06 -14.17 -3.36
N VAL A 17 -3.79 -13.66 -2.35
CA VAL A 17 -4.46 -14.52 -1.36
C VAL A 17 -5.60 -15.30 -2.01
N THR A 18 -6.36 -14.69 -2.93
CA THR A 18 -7.38 -15.40 -3.72
C THR A 18 -6.74 -16.53 -4.51
N ALA A 19 -5.64 -16.27 -5.23
CA ALA A 19 -4.93 -17.28 -6.02
C ALA A 19 -4.42 -18.44 -5.15
N ILE A 20 -3.76 -18.13 -4.03
CA ILE A 20 -3.22 -19.12 -3.09
C ILE A 20 -4.33 -20.01 -2.50
N ASP A 21 -5.47 -19.44 -2.13
CA ASP A 21 -6.54 -20.23 -1.54
C ASP A 21 -7.33 -21.02 -2.59
N LEU A 22 -7.43 -20.54 -3.84
CA LEU A 22 -7.96 -21.32 -4.96
C LEU A 22 -7.07 -22.53 -5.25
N GLN A 23 -5.75 -22.37 -5.38
CA GLN A 23 -4.84 -23.49 -5.68
C GLN A 23 -4.82 -24.58 -4.60
N LYS A 24 -5.10 -24.22 -3.33
CA LYS A 24 -5.18 -25.20 -2.22
C LYS A 24 -6.44 -26.05 -2.28
N GLN A 25 -7.53 -25.52 -2.82
CA GLN A 25 -8.86 -26.11 -2.65
C GLN A 25 -9.47 -26.61 -3.98
N LEU A 26 -9.07 -26.04 -5.14
CA LEU A 26 -9.51 -26.53 -6.45
C LEU A 26 -8.72 -27.76 -6.89
N GLY A 27 -9.44 -28.72 -7.46
CA GLY A 27 -8.86 -29.82 -8.23
C GLY A 27 -8.38 -29.36 -9.60
N PHE A 28 -7.54 -30.16 -10.27
CA PHE A 28 -6.95 -29.82 -11.58
C PHE A 28 -7.98 -29.64 -12.71
N ASN A 29 -9.18 -30.24 -12.61
CA ASN A 29 -10.20 -30.25 -13.66
C ASN A 29 -11.47 -29.50 -13.23
N GLU A 30 -11.39 -28.57 -12.31
CA GLU A 30 -12.55 -27.79 -11.84
C GLU A 30 -12.61 -26.39 -12.44
N ALA A 31 -11.47 -25.73 -12.66
CA ALA A 31 -11.37 -24.42 -13.31
C ALA A 31 -9.98 -24.18 -13.88
N GLU A 32 -9.89 -23.28 -14.87
CA GLU A 32 -8.64 -22.69 -15.34
C GLU A 32 -8.44 -21.34 -14.60
N VAL A 33 -7.34 -21.20 -13.85
CA VAL A 33 -7.05 -19.99 -13.08
C VAL A 33 -5.85 -19.29 -13.68
N THR A 34 -6.02 -18.02 -14.05
CA THR A 34 -4.95 -17.16 -14.58
C THR A 34 -4.73 -15.98 -13.64
N LEU A 35 -3.49 -15.78 -13.19
CA LEU A 35 -3.06 -14.60 -12.43
C LEU A 35 -2.25 -13.68 -13.33
N VAL A 36 -2.71 -12.44 -13.51
CA VAL A 36 -2.01 -11.40 -14.28
C VAL A 36 -1.39 -10.39 -13.33
N ASN A 37 -0.10 -10.11 -13.46
CA ASN A 37 0.57 -9.06 -12.70
C ASN A 37 1.70 -8.43 -13.51
N ASN A 38 1.96 -7.15 -13.31
CA ASN A 38 3.02 -6.41 -14.01
C ASN A 38 4.45 -6.77 -13.53
N ASN A 39 4.57 -7.39 -12.38
CA ASN A 39 5.83 -7.88 -11.81
C ASN A 39 5.75 -9.39 -11.54
N ASP A 40 6.91 -10.06 -11.52
CA ASP A 40 7.05 -11.47 -11.14
C ASP A 40 7.18 -11.66 -9.61
N TYR A 41 6.77 -10.65 -8.84
CA TYR A 41 6.78 -10.69 -7.38
C TYR A 41 5.55 -10.00 -6.80
N HIS A 42 5.13 -10.51 -5.65
CA HIS A 42 4.28 -9.82 -4.70
C HIS A 42 5.16 -8.94 -3.80
N TYR A 43 4.75 -7.70 -3.51
CA TYR A 43 5.46 -6.84 -2.57
C TYR A 43 4.60 -6.49 -1.36
N ILE A 44 5.27 -6.47 -0.19
CA ILE A 44 4.63 -6.21 1.11
C ILE A 44 4.52 -4.69 1.26
N THR A 45 3.41 -4.11 0.79
CA THR A 45 3.21 -2.65 0.77
C THR A 45 3.29 -2.02 2.17
N THR A 46 2.90 -2.76 3.21
CA THR A 46 2.97 -2.32 4.61
C THR A 46 4.39 -2.15 5.15
N GLN A 47 5.42 -2.52 4.38
CA GLN A 47 6.83 -2.37 4.75
C GLN A 47 7.60 -1.44 3.79
N LEU A 48 6.93 -0.80 2.83
CA LEU A 48 7.61 0.03 1.82
C LEU A 48 8.25 1.30 2.40
N HIS A 49 7.80 1.77 3.55
CA HIS A 49 8.38 2.91 4.27
C HIS A 49 9.84 2.65 4.68
N GLU A 50 10.20 1.42 5.04
CA GLU A 50 11.56 1.06 5.43
C GLU A 50 12.56 1.15 4.26
N PRO A 51 12.33 0.50 3.07
CA PRO A 51 13.24 0.67 1.94
C PRO A 51 13.20 2.09 1.34
N ALA A 52 12.09 2.83 1.48
CA ALA A 52 12.04 4.23 1.08
C ALA A 52 12.97 5.11 1.92
N ALA A 53 13.04 4.88 3.22
CA ALA A 53 13.95 5.55 4.13
C ALA A 53 15.40 5.00 4.04
N GLY A 54 15.61 3.82 3.47
CA GLY A 54 16.91 3.16 3.38
C GLY A 54 17.29 2.30 4.58
N THR A 55 16.37 2.07 5.53
CA THR A 55 16.61 1.23 6.73
C THR A 55 16.48 -0.26 6.43
N LEU A 56 15.87 -0.63 5.30
CA LEU A 56 15.76 -2.01 4.83
C LEU A 56 16.08 -2.11 3.33
N HIS A 57 16.75 -3.19 2.92
CA HIS A 57 16.93 -3.43 1.48
C HIS A 57 15.59 -3.83 0.84
N HIS A 58 15.24 -3.23 -0.30
CA HIS A 58 13.95 -3.40 -0.97
C HIS A 58 13.63 -4.87 -1.36
N ASP A 59 14.64 -5.74 -1.56
CA ASP A 59 14.43 -7.17 -1.82
C ASP A 59 13.80 -7.92 -0.64
N LYS A 60 13.91 -7.39 0.57
CA LYS A 60 13.28 -8.00 1.75
C LYS A 60 11.76 -7.83 1.75
N THR A 61 11.26 -6.80 1.06
CA THR A 61 9.82 -6.48 1.00
C THR A 61 9.12 -7.09 -0.21
N ARG A 62 9.78 -7.97 -0.99
CA ARG A 62 9.17 -8.68 -2.12
C ARG A 62 9.30 -10.19 -1.98
N VAL A 63 8.33 -10.92 -2.51
CA VAL A 63 8.29 -12.38 -2.59
C VAL A 63 8.02 -12.77 -4.03
N ALA A 64 8.85 -13.62 -4.63
CA ALA A 64 8.63 -14.10 -5.99
C ALA A 64 7.27 -14.80 -6.10
N ILE A 65 6.55 -14.60 -7.19
CA ILE A 65 5.24 -15.24 -7.40
C ILE A 65 5.42 -16.74 -7.50
N ASP A 66 6.49 -17.23 -8.12
CA ASP A 66 6.82 -18.66 -8.21
C ASP A 66 7.07 -19.33 -6.84
N ASP A 67 7.38 -18.56 -5.81
CA ASP A 67 7.46 -19.05 -4.42
C ASP A 67 6.07 -19.18 -3.76
N LEU A 68 5.03 -18.64 -4.34
CA LEU A 68 3.68 -18.51 -3.74
C LEU A 68 2.63 -19.35 -4.46
N ILE A 69 2.77 -19.56 -5.76
CA ILE A 69 1.80 -20.30 -6.57
C ILE A 69 2.40 -21.56 -7.17
N ASP A 70 1.55 -22.56 -7.37
CA ASP A 70 1.86 -23.77 -8.14
C ASP A 70 1.50 -23.54 -9.60
N THR A 71 2.49 -23.41 -10.46
CA THR A 71 2.33 -23.15 -11.91
C THR A 71 1.65 -24.31 -12.67
N ASN A 72 1.47 -25.48 -12.05
CA ASN A 72 0.62 -26.54 -12.60
C ASN A 72 -0.87 -26.30 -12.37
N LYS A 73 -1.23 -25.40 -11.46
CA LYS A 73 -2.62 -25.07 -11.09
C LYS A 73 -3.04 -23.67 -11.50
N ILE A 74 -2.09 -22.73 -11.56
CA ILE A 74 -2.34 -21.33 -11.87
C ILE A 74 -1.41 -20.89 -12.99
N ASP A 75 -1.98 -20.46 -14.11
CA ASP A 75 -1.22 -19.81 -15.18
C ASP A 75 -0.84 -18.40 -14.76
N PHE A 76 0.46 -18.11 -14.68
CA PHE A 76 0.96 -16.79 -14.33
C PHE A 76 1.38 -16.03 -15.58
N ILE A 77 0.77 -14.86 -15.77
CA ILE A 77 1.07 -13.95 -16.87
C ILE A 77 1.71 -12.67 -16.31
N LYS A 78 3.00 -12.48 -16.61
CA LYS A 78 3.68 -11.22 -16.32
C LYS A 78 3.40 -10.23 -17.44
N ASP A 79 2.38 -9.38 -17.24
CA ASP A 79 1.96 -8.36 -18.21
C ASP A 79 1.21 -7.21 -17.53
N VAL A 80 1.00 -6.13 -18.26
CA VAL A 80 0.25 -4.95 -17.80
C VAL A 80 -1.17 -5.02 -18.33
N VAL A 81 -2.15 -4.90 -17.45
CA VAL A 81 -3.55 -4.74 -17.82
C VAL A 81 -3.73 -3.35 -18.40
N THR A 82 -4.23 -3.26 -19.64
CA THR A 82 -4.46 -1.99 -20.33
C THR A 82 -5.93 -1.62 -20.43
N LYS A 83 -6.81 -2.62 -20.45
CA LYS A 83 -8.26 -2.38 -20.49
C LYS A 83 -9.06 -3.57 -19.97
N ILE A 84 -10.18 -3.28 -19.33
CA ILE A 84 -11.16 -4.29 -18.91
C ILE A 84 -12.43 -4.05 -19.72
N HIS A 85 -12.99 -5.10 -20.30
CA HIS A 85 -14.23 -5.09 -21.11
C HIS A 85 -15.29 -5.97 -20.41
N PRO A 86 -15.96 -5.48 -19.37
CA PRO A 86 -16.80 -6.32 -18.53
C PRO A 86 -18.00 -6.91 -19.28
N ASN A 87 -18.59 -6.18 -20.21
CA ASN A 87 -19.73 -6.65 -21.03
C ASN A 87 -19.33 -7.72 -22.04
N GLU A 88 -18.07 -7.73 -22.50
CA GLU A 88 -17.53 -8.70 -23.45
C GLU A 88 -16.85 -9.88 -22.76
N ARG A 89 -16.70 -9.82 -21.43
CA ARG A 89 -15.94 -10.77 -20.60
C ARG A 89 -14.49 -10.96 -21.08
N LYS A 90 -13.81 -9.83 -21.34
CA LYS A 90 -12.44 -9.80 -21.86
C LYS A 90 -11.56 -8.81 -21.12
N VAL A 91 -10.26 -9.07 -21.14
CA VAL A 91 -9.22 -8.19 -20.58
C VAL A 91 -8.10 -8.06 -21.61
N SER A 92 -7.75 -6.82 -21.95
CA SER A 92 -6.62 -6.50 -22.84
C SER A 92 -5.34 -6.34 -22.04
N LEU A 93 -4.25 -6.91 -22.55
CA LEU A 93 -2.91 -6.84 -21.98
C LEU A 93 -1.95 -6.14 -22.95
N GLN A 94 -0.94 -5.49 -22.41
CA GLN A 94 -0.02 -4.66 -23.19
C GLN A 94 0.78 -5.43 -24.24
N ASN A 95 1.26 -6.63 -23.90
CA ASN A 95 2.17 -7.41 -24.75
C ASN A 95 1.47 -8.58 -25.46
N ARG A 96 0.17 -8.74 -25.29
CA ARG A 96 -0.63 -9.78 -25.97
C ARG A 96 -1.49 -9.18 -27.08
N LYS A 97 -1.54 -9.88 -28.23
CA LYS A 97 -2.39 -9.49 -29.36
C LYS A 97 -3.86 -9.88 -29.20
N THR A 98 -4.13 -10.88 -28.38
CA THR A 98 -5.48 -11.40 -28.12
C THR A 98 -5.86 -11.15 -26.68
N ASP A 99 -7.08 -10.68 -26.47
CA ASP A 99 -7.62 -10.47 -25.14
C ASP A 99 -7.76 -11.79 -24.38
N LEU A 100 -7.66 -11.72 -23.04
CA LEU A 100 -7.99 -12.84 -22.15
C LEU A 100 -9.50 -12.90 -21.98
N GLU A 101 -10.10 -14.03 -22.26
CA GLU A 101 -11.50 -14.32 -21.96
C GLU A 101 -11.64 -14.88 -20.55
N TYR A 102 -12.75 -14.55 -19.88
CA TYR A 102 -13.05 -15.04 -18.54
C TYR A 102 -14.53 -15.38 -18.36
N ASP A 103 -14.80 -16.34 -17.48
CA ASP A 103 -16.13 -16.57 -16.90
C ASP A 103 -16.26 -15.79 -15.59
N TYR A 104 -15.20 -15.72 -14.78
CA TYR A 104 -15.11 -14.95 -13.54
C TYR A 104 -13.90 -14.03 -13.56
N LEU A 105 -14.09 -12.75 -13.24
CA LEU A 105 -13.02 -11.76 -13.17
C LEU A 105 -12.84 -11.24 -11.74
N ILE A 106 -11.60 -11.20 -11.28
CA ILE A 106 -11.22 -10.59 -10.01
C ILE A 106 -10.34 -9.37 -10.29
N VAL A 107 -10.83 -8.19 -9.94
CA VAL A 107 -10.12 -6.92 -10.10
C VAL A 107 -9.44 -6.57 -8.78
N GLY A 108 -8.14 -6.87 -8.69
CA GLY A 108 -7.28 -6.60 -7.53
C GLY A 108 -6.12 -5.65 -7.89
N LEU A 109 -6.37 -4.63 -8.71
CA LEU A 109 -5.35 -3.74 -9.29
C LEU A 109 -4.80 -2.70 -8.31
N GLY A 110 -5.33 -2.67 -7.07
CA GLY A 110 -4.85 -1.78 -6.02
C GLY A 110 -5.26 -0.32 -6.24
N SER A 111 -4.40 0.60 -5.79
CA SER A 111 -4.68 2.03 -5.72
C SER A 111 -3.73 2.86 -6.58
N ALA A 112 -4.10 4.11 -6.79
CA ALA A 112 -3.26 5.19 -7.31
C ALA A 112 -3.14 6.32 -6.27
N PRO A 113 -2.12 7.18 -6.35
CA PRO A 113 -2.02 8.35 -5.47
C PRO A 113 -3.22 9.29 -5.65
N ALA A 114 -3.79 9.75 -4.56
CA ALA A 114 -4.79 10.80 -4.58
C ALA A 114 -4.09 12.16 -4.57
N THR A 115 -4.35 12.99 -5.58
CA THR A 115 -3.71 14.32 -5.70
C THR A 115 -4.51 15.44 -5.06
N PHE A 116 -5.80 15.22 -4.81
CA PHE A 116 -6.76 16.23 -4.32
C PHE A 116 -6.76 17.53 -5.12
N GLY A 117 -6.27 17.52 -6.38
CA GLY A 117 -6.16 18.70 -7.22
C GLY A 117 -5.00 19.64 -6.86
N ILE A 118 -4.05 19.21 -6.04
CA ILE A 118 -2.86 19.98 -5.69
C ILE A 118 -2.00 20.16 -6.94
N GLU A 119 -1.74 21.43 -7.30
CA GLU A 119 -0.96 21.79 -8.48
C GLU A 119 0.48 21.29 -8.40
N GLY A 120 0.97 20.67 -9.48
CA GLY A 120 2.34 20.21 -9.62
C GLY A 120 2.75 19.03 -8.71
N LEU A 121 1.79 18.42 -7.99
CA LEU A 121 2.09 17.39 -6.99
C LEU A 121 2.75 16.15 -7.61
N LEU A 122 2.21 15.61 -8.70
CA LEU A 122 2.74 14.39 -9.31
C LEU A 122 4.04 14.61 -10.04
N GLU A 123 4.23 15.82 -10.58
CA GLU A 123 5.42 16.23 -11.32
C GLU A 123 6.61 16.48 -10.40
N ASN A 124 6.36 17.04 -9.20
CA ASN A 124 7.39 17.56 -8.31
C ASN A 124 7.47 16.80 -6.96
N SER A 125 6.77 15.68 -6.82
CA SER A 125 6.88 14.83 -5.63
C SER A 125 7.12 13.37 -5.97
N MET A 126 7.64 12.63 -5.01
CA MET A 126 7.78 11.18 -5.07
C MET A 126 6.70 10.51 -4.23
N VAL A 127 6.30 9.28 -4.60
CA VAL A 127 5.22 8.56 -3.94
C VAL A 127 5.69 7.18 -3.46
N ILE A 128 5.38 6.80 -2.23
CA ILE A 128 5.61 5.45 -1.73
C ILE A 128 4.51 4.53 -2.29
N ARG A 129 4.82 3.82 -3.39
CA ARG A 129 3.82 3.03 -4.11
C ARG A 129 4.27 1.59 -4.41
N ASN A 130 5.50 1.42 -4.85
CA ASN A 130 6.05 0.14 -5.27
C ASN A 130 7.57 0.09 -5.06
N ILE A 131 8.18 -1.04 -5.39
CA ILE A 131 9.62 -1.25 -5.20
C ILE A 131 10.48 -0.23 -5.95
N ASN A 132 10.09 0.16 -7.17
CA ASN A 132 10.87 1.12 -7.95
C ASN A 132 10.77 2.53 -7.36
N SER A 133 9.57 2.96 -6.95
CA SER A 133 9.40 4.29 -6.35
C SER A 133 10.17 4.43 -5.04
N VAL A 134 10.17 3.41 -4.17
CA VAL A 134 10.92 3.47 -2.91
C VAL A 134 12.44 3.45 -3.11
N ARG A 135 12.93 2.75 -4.14
CA ARG A 135 14.35 2.84 -4.54
C ARG A 135 14.72 4.23 -5.01
N MET A 136 13.87 4.86 -5.82
CA MET A 136 14.08 6.23 -6.29
C MET A 136 14.09 7.22 -5.12
N ILE A 137 13.15 7.11 -4.17
CA ILE A 137 13.11 7.97 -2.97
C ILE A 137 14.42 7.86 -2.20
N ARG A 138 14.84 6.63 -1.87
CA ARG A 138 16.10 6.40 -1.16
C ARG A 138 17.30 7.00 -1.90
N GLN A 139 17.45 6.68 -3.19
CA GLN A 139 18.57 7.14 -4.01
C GLN A 139 18.58 8.67 -4.13
N HIS A 140 17.40 9.29 -4.26
CA HIS A 140 17.28 10.73 -4.33
C HIS A 140 17.71 11.40 -3.02
N ILE A 141 17.27 10.90 -1.86
CA ILE A 141 17.69 11.44 -0.55
C ILE A 141 19.21 11.33 -0.41
N GLU A 142 19.79 10.15 -0.64
CA GLU A 142 21.24 9.94 -0.57
C GLU A 142 22.01 10.87 -1.56
N TYR A 143 21.47 11.08 -2.76
CA TYR A 143 22.04 11.99 -3.75
C TYR A 143 22.01 13.45 -3.29
N MET A 144 20.90 13.92 -2.72
CA MET A 144 20.79 15.29 -2.18
C MET A 144 21.82 15.53 -1.06
N PHE A 145 22.00 14.56 -0.15
CA PHE A 145 23.04 14.65 0.87
C PHE A 145 24.45 14.76 0.26
N SER A 146 24.73 14.00 -0.81
CA SER A 146 26.02 14.03 -1.48
C SER A 146 26.35 15.36 -2.17
N LEU A 147 25.33 16.13 -2.58
CA LEU A 147 25.53 17.43 -3.24
C LEU A 147 25.84 18.56 -2.26
N TYR A 148 25.44 18.45 -1.00
CA TYR A 148 25.49 19.54 -0.02
C TYR A 148 26.88 20.17 0.11
N HIS A 149 27.95 19.38 0.12
CA HIS A 149 29.32 19.92 0.25
C HIS A 149 29.78 20.72 -0.97
N ASN A 150 29.20 20.49 -2.13
CA ASN A 150 29.54 21.24 -3.34
C ASN A 150 28.78 22.58 -3.39
N GLU A 151 27.60 22.65 -2.78
CA GLU A 151 26.69 23.79 -2.79
C GLU A 151 26.10 24.01 -1.38
N PRO A 152 26.91 24.38 -0.36
CA PRO A 152 26.46 24.44 1.03
C PRO A 152 25.44 25.55 1.32
N GLU A 153 25.27 26.52 0.42
CA GLU A 153 24.20 27.52 0.44
C GLU A 153 22.82 26.94 0.05
N ARG A 154 22.79 25.76 -0.59
CA ARG A 154 21.57 25.06 -0.94
C ARG A 154 21.09 24.21 0.24
N GLU A 155 20.61 24.88 1.31
CA GLU A 155 20.04 24.21 2.51
C GLU A 155 18.80 23.36 2.18
N ASP A 156 18.12 23.66 1.06
CA ASP A 156 16.99 22.87 0.55
C ASP A 156 17.37 21.41 0.20
N TYR A 157 18.62 21.10 -0.12
CA TYR A 157 19.10 19.73 -0.32
C TYR A 157 18.90 18.85 0.93
N LEU A 158 19.01 19.44 2.11
CA LEU A 158 18.86 18.76 3.40
C LEU A 158 17.46 18.92 4.01
N THR A 159 16.52 19.53 3.29
CA THR A 159 15.13 19.66 3.70
C THR A 159 14.29 18.59 3.02
N ILE A 160 13.66 17.73 3.84
CA ILE A 160 12.78 16.66 3.38
C ILE A 160 11.36 16.97 3.87
N VAL A 161 10.43 17.11 2.93
CA VAL A 161 9.01 17.33 3.19
C VAL A 161 8.24 16.04 2.94
N VAL A 162 7.44 15.60 3.92
CA VAL A 162 6.52 14.48 3.79
C VAL A 162 5.09 15.00 3.90
N GLY A 163 4.36 14.97 2.80
CA GLY A 163 2.96 15.39 2.74
C GLY A 163 2.02 14.26 3.14
N GLY A 164 1.26 14.49 4.22
CA GLY A 164 0.35 13.55 4.85
C GLY A 164 0.92 12.89 6.10
N ALA A 165 0.19 12.99 7.22
CA ALA A 165 0.50 12.34 8.50
C ALA A 165 -0.45 11.16 8.81
N GLY A 166 -0.90 10.44 7.79
CA GLY A 166 -1.53 9.14 7.92
C GLY A 166 -0.51 8.05 8.29
N PHE A 167 -0.94 6.78 8.34
CA PHE A 167 -0.06 5.66 8.74
C PHE A 167 1.23 5.61 7.91
N THR A 168 1.16 5.71 6.59
CA THR A 168 2.34 5.66 5.72
C THR A 168 3.31 6.81 5.98
N GLY A 169 2.79 8.04 6.16
CA GLY A 169 3.61 9.21 6.44
C GLY A 169 4.31 9.10 7.79
N ILE A 170 3.58 8.75 8.84
CA ILE A 170 4.11 8.57 10.20
C ILE A 170 5.19 7.46 10.23
N GLU A 171 4.94 6.32 9.59
CA GLU A 171 5.91 5.23 9.50
C GLU A 171 7.17 5.66 8.72
N PHE A 172 6.99 6.39 7.63
CA PHE A 172 8.11 6.85 6.82
C PHE A 172 8.97 7.90 7.53
N VAL A 173 8.37 8.92 8.17
CA VAL A 173 9.17 9.89 8.94
C VAL A 173 9.84 9.26 10.15
N GLY A 174 9.23 8.23 10.76
CA GLY A 174 9.84 7.46 11.85
C GLY A 174 11.12 6.74 11.41
N GLU A 175 11.08 6.06 10.27
CA GLU A 175 12.25 5.38 9.69
C GLU A 175 13.31 6.38 9.22
N LEU A 176 12.90 7.50 8.58
CA LEU A 176 13.83 8.55 8.17
C LEU A 176 14.52 9.22 9.37
N ALA A 177 13.78 9.50 10.44
CA ALA A 177 14.35 10.10 11.64
C ALA A 177 15.45 9.22 12.26
N ASP A 178 15.33 7.90 12.15
CA ASP A 178 16.38 6.96 12.58
C ASP A 178 17.52 6.83 11.55
N ARG A 179 17.26 7.03 10.24
CA ARG A 179 18.27 6.95 9.18
C ARG A 179 19.10 8.24 9.04
N ILE A 180 18.51 9.41 9.28
CA ILE A 180 19.19 10.72 9.13
C ILE A 180 20.50 10.83 9.90
N PRO A 181 20.61 10.41 11.18
CA PRO A 181 21.88 10.44 11.89
C PRO A 181 23.00 9.63 11.22
N GLU A 182 22.65 8.49 10.60
CA GLU A 182 23.60 7.67 9.86
C GLU A 182 24.03 8.38 8.56
N LEU A 183 23.08 9.00 7.81
CA LEU A 183 23.39 9.81 6.64
C LEU A 183 24.28 11.02 7.00
N CYS A 184 24.01 11.68 8.10
CA CYS A 184 24.82 12.78 8.57
C CYS A 184 26.28 12.33 8.84
N GLN A 185 26.47 11.15 9.40
CA GLN A 185 27.79 10.57 9.62
C GLN A 185 28.45 10.14 8.30
N GLU A 186 27.71 9.51 7.40
CA GLU A 186 28.20 9.05 6.09
C GLU A 186 28.71 10.21 5.20
N TYR A 187 28.01 11.35 5.27
CA TYR A 187 28.29 12.53 4.43
C TYR A 187 28.94 13.69 5.19
N ASP A 188 29.35 13.50 6.44
CA ASP A 188 30.00 14.52 7.28
C ASP A 188 29.19 15.84 7.37
N ILE A 189 27.87 15.71 7.62
CA ILE A 189 26.91 16.82 7.69
C ILE A 189 26.43 16.97 9.15
N PRO A 190 26.47 18.19 9.73
CA PRO A 190 25.86 18.44 11.05
C PRO A 190 24.37 18.16 11.05
N ARG A 191 23.88 17.39 12.07
CA ARG A 191 22.47 16.98 12.15
C ARG A 191 21.50 18.15 12.15
N GLU A 192 21.86 19.26 12.75
CA GLU A 192 21.09 20.50 12.85
C GLU A 192 20.83 21.18 11.49
N LYS A 193 21.56 20.81 10.44
CA LYS A 193 21.33 21.28 9.08
C LYS A 193 20.21 20.54 8.37
N VAL A 194 19.84 19.34 8.84
CA VAL A 194 18.85 18.50 8.19
C VAL A 194 17.47 18.77 8.80
N ARG A 195 16.51 19.13 7.96
CA ARG A 195 15.11 19.32 8.35
C ARG A 195 14.24 18.18 7.81
N LEU A 196 13.45 17.58 8.67
CA LEU A 196 12.45 16.58 8.33
C LEU A 196 11.07 17.09 8.75
N ILE A 197 10.25 17.47 7.79
CA ILE A 197 8.97 18.14 8.00
C ILE A 197 7.83 17.22 7.57
N ASN A 198 6.87 16.96 8.46
CA ASN A 198 5.65 16.23 8.13
C ASN A 198 4.45 17.18 8.15
N ILE A 199 3.78 17.33 7.00
CA ILE A 199 2.70 18.30 6.77
C ILE A 199 1.38 17.55 6.64
N GLU A 200 0.36 17.95 7.42
CA GLU A 200 -0.96 17.32 7.43
C GLU A 200 -2.07 18.38 7.37
N ALA A 201 -2.97 18.22 6.41
CA ALA A 201 -4.11 19.11 6.25
C ALA A 201 -5.20 18.93 7.33
N ALA A 202 -5.34 17.73 7.87
CA ALA A 202 -6.28 17.44 8.93
C ALA A 202 -5.83 18.06 10.27
N PRO A 203 -6.77 18.29 11.22
CA PRO A 203 -6.44 18.91 12.51
C PRO A 203 -5.65 17.98 13.47
N SER A 204 -5.28 16.79 13.04
CA SER A 204 -4.52 15.81 13.83
C SER A 204 -3.69 14.92 12.92
N ALA A 205 -2.51 14.51 13.37
CA ALA A 205 -1.83 13.35 12.80
C ALA A 205 -2.68 12.09 13.02
N LEU A 206 -2.49 11.06 12.18
CA LEU A 206 -3.24 9.80 12.20
C LEU A 206 -4.76 10.06 12.35
N PRO A 207 -5.40 10.76 11.39
CA PRO A 207 -6.79 11.20 11.53
C PRO A 207 -7.73 10.03 11.84
N GLY A 208 -8.54 10.19 12.90
CA GLY A 208 -9.47 9.15 13.37
C GLY A 208 -8.86 8.07 14.26
N PHE A 209 -7.57 8.15 14.58
CA PHE A 209 -6.94 7.25 15.54
C PHE A 209 -7.10 7.74 16.99
N ASP A 210 -6.82 6.87 17.97
CA ASP A 210 -6.96 7.21 19.40
C ASP A 210 -6.01 8.34 19.81
N LYS A 211 -6.55 9.36 20.48
CA LYS A 211 -5.78 10.58 20.82
C LYS A 211 -4.53 10.30 21.65
N GLU A 212 -4.59 9.41 22.63
CA GLU A 212 -3.44 9.09 23.49
C GLU A 212 -2.29 8.48 22.69
N LEU A 213 -2.63 7.61 21.70
CA LEU A 213 -1.66 7.01 20.80
C LEU A 213 -1.07 8.05 19.83
N VAL A 214 -1.90 8.97 19.34
CA VAL A 214 -1.46 10.08 18.47
C VAL A 214 -0.50 11.00 19.22
N ASP A 215 -0.86 11.43 20.43
CA ASP A 215 -0.03 12.31 21.27
C ASP A 215 1.34 11.64 21.55
N TYR A 216 1.34 10.33 21.86
CA TYR A 216 2.58 9.58 22.06
C TYR A 216 3.42 9.52 20.77
N ALA A 217 2.80 9.26 19.61
CA ALA A 217 3.50 9.17 18.34
C ALA A 217 4.16 10.50 17.96
N VAL A 218 3.42 11.59 18.04
CA VAL A 218 3.93 12.94 17.72
C VAL A 218 5.08 13.28 18.66
N ALA A 219 4.89 13.15 19.98
CA ALA A 219 5.93 13.45 20.96
C ALA A 219 7.20 12.60 20.78
N THR A 220 7.05 11.32 20.36
CA THR A 220 8.18 10.43 20.07
C THR A 220 8.94 10.88 18.84
N LEU A 221 8.24 11.25 17.76
CA LEU A 221 8.85 11.67 16.51
C LEU A 221 9.46 13.08 16.61
N GLU A 222 8.84 14.00 17.35
CA GLU A 222 9.44 15.33 17.65
C GLU A 222 10.77 15.20 18.41
N LYS A 223 10.85 14.28 19.39
CA LYS A 223 12.12 13.99 20.08
C LYS A 223 13.20 13.43 19.14
N LYS A 224 12.82 12.79 18.03
CA LYS A 224 13.72 12.33 16.98
C LYS A 224 14.06 13.44 15.97
N GLY A 225 13.50 14.64 16.13
CA GLY A 225 13.74 15.81 15.26
C GLY A 225 12.86 15.90 14.04
N VAL A 226 11.64 15.35 14.10
CA VAL A 226 10.58 15.58 13.08
C VAL A 226 9.83 16.87 13.43
N GLU A 227 9.70 17.76 12.45
CA GLU A 227 8.89 18.97 12.54
C GLU A 227 7.47 18.66 12.04
N PHE A 228 6.43 18.92 12.84
CA PHE A 228 5.05 18.72 12.41
C PHE A 228 4.35 20.04 12.07
N MET A 229 3.68 20.08 10.92
CA MET A 229 2.77 21.16 10.52
C MET A 229 1.36 20.57 10.35
N ILE A 230 0.63 20.53 11.46
CA ILE A 230 -0.73 19.96 11.53
C ILE A 230 -1.78 21.03 11.24
N GLY A 231 -2.88 20.67 10.57
CA GLY A 231 -3.91 21.62 10.13
C GLY A 231 -3.44 22.50 8.97
N THR A 232 -2.37 22.11 8.28
CA THR A 232 -1.70 22.91 7.26
C THR A 232 -1.77 22.19 5.92
N PRO A 233 -2.65 22.57 4.98
CA PRO A 233 -2.73 21.92 3.68
C PRO A 233 -1.57 22.34 2.76
N ILE A 234 -1.03 21.40 2.01
CA ILE A 234 -0.18 21.70 0.85
C ILE A 234 -1.11 22.20 -0.28
N LYS A 235 -0.83 23.38 -0.82
CA LYS A 235 -1.60 24.02 -1.90
C LYS A 235 -1.00 23.77 -3.28
N ALA A 236 0.33 23.76 -3.37
CA ALA A 236 1.07 23.49 -4.60
C ALA A 236 2.41 22.81 -4.29
N CYS A 237 2.91 22.08 -5.26
CA CYS A 237 4.23 21.48 -5.23
C CYS A 237 5.03 21.96 -6.45
N HIS A 238 6.17 22.57 -6.21
CA HIS A 238 7.06 23.10 -7.23
C HIS A 238 8.41 22.37 -7.20
N GLU A 239 9.23 22.58 -8.22
CA GLU A 239 10.56 21.98 -8.33
C GLU A 239 11.48 22.35 -7.13
N ASP A 240 11.26 23.51 -6.52
CA ASP A 240 12.04 24.04 -5.39
C ASP A 240 11.36 23.91 -4.01
N GLY A 241 10.24 23.15 -3.91
CA GLY A 241 9.56 22.90 -2.66
C GLY A 241 8.04 22.94 -2.71
N VAL A 242 7.40 23.30 -1.59
CA VAL A 242 5.94 23.30 -1.46
C VAL A 242 5.41 24.66 -0.98
N VAL A 243 4.17 24.97 -1.36
CA VAL A 243 3.39 26.08 -0.83
C VAL A 243 2.35 25.53 0.12
N VAL A 244 2.28 26.06 1.33
CA VAL A 244 1.47 25.50 2.43
C VAL A 244 0.62 26.56 3.12
N GLY A 245 -0.47 26.12 3.74
CA GLY A 245 -1.34 26.96 4.56
C GLY A 245 -2.14 27.98 3.76
N ASP A 246 -2.94 28.77 4.48
CA ASP A 246 -3.76 29.80 3.87
C ASP A 246 -2.95 31.08 3.55
N ASP A 247 -1.84 31.28 4.26
CA ASP A 247 -0.92 32.40 4.02
C ASP A 247 0.07 32.14 2.87
N GLU A 248 -0.04 30.98 2.19
CA GLU A 248 0.80 30.56 1.06
C GLU A 248 2.30 30.60 1.38
N GLU A 249 2.65 30.14 2.58
CA GLU A 249 4.04 30.02 3.00
C GLU A 249 4.81 29.06 2.09
N LYS A 250 5.99 29.49 1.63
CA LYS A 250 6.84 28.67 0.77
C LYS A 250 7.94 27.98 1.59
N ILE A 251 7.95 26.65 1.55
CA ILE A 251 8.99 25.82 2.15
C ILE A 251 9.88 25.28 1.03
N LYS A 252 11.13 25.72 1.00
CA LYS A 252 12.13 25.21 0.07
C LYS A 252 12.57 23.80 0.49
N ALA A 253 12.48 22.85 -0.44
CA ALA A 253 12.86 21.45 -0.20
C ALA A 253 13.17 20.76 -1.53
N ALA A 254 14.34 20.16 -1.66
CA ALA A 254 14.69 19.36 -2.83
C ALA A 254 14.05 17.96 -2.79
N THR A 255 13.52 17.54 -1.65
CA THR A 255 12.86 16.26 -1.47
C THR A 255 11.44 16.44 -0.96
N VAL A 256 10.46 16.09 -1.79
CA VAL A 256 9.05 16.04 -1.40
C VAL A 256 8.51 14.63 -1.61
N VAL A 257 7.99 14.01 -0.53
CA VAL A 257 7.39 12.67 -0.60
C VAL A 257 5.92 12.75 -0.21
N TRP A 258 5.04 12.35 -1.15
CA TRP A 258 3.61 12.39 -0.94
C TRP A 258 3.09 11.06 -0.38
N THR A 259 2.40 11.15 0.75
CA THR A 259 1.74 10.03 1.44
C THR A 259 0.30 10.37 1.84
N GLY A 260 -0.25 11.48 1.32
CA GLY A 260 -1.50 12.11 1.77
C GLY A 260 -2.78 11.37 1.36
N GLY A 261 -2.69 10.25 0.67
CA GLY A 261 -3.87 9.42 0.38
C GLY A 261 -3.79 8.65 -0.93
N VAL A 262 -4.76 7.74 -1.07
CA VAL A 262 -4.91 6.88 -2.26
C VAL A 262 -6.34 6.93 -2.78
N THR A 263 -6.48 6.76 -4.09
CA THR A 263 -7.74 6.53 -4.81
C THR A 263 -7.71 5.15 -5.43
N GLY A 264 -8.85 4.63 -5.91
CA GLY A 264 -8.86 3.37 -6.66
C GLY A 264 -8.03 3.45 -7.96
N ASN A 265 -7.72 2.29 -8.53
CA ASN A 265 -7.00 2.23 -9.80
C ASN A 265 -7.86 2.84 -10.93
N PRO A 266 -7.35 3.77 -11.76
CA PRO A 266 -8.12 4.41 -12.83
C PRO A 266 -8.77 3.44 -13.82
N LEU A 267 -8.17 2.28 -14.05
CA LEU A 267 -8.73 1.25 -14.95
C LEU A 267 -10.13 0.77 -14.55
N VAL A 268 -10.53 0.91 -13.26
CA VAL A 268 -11.89 0.51 -12.86
C VAL A 268 -12.93 1.53 -13.32
N GLU A 269 -12.62 2.81 -13.31
CA GLU A 269 -13.47 3.87 -13.84
C GLU A 269 -13.50 3.84 -15.38
N GLU A 270 -12.35 3.66 -16.01
CA GLU A 270 -12.22 3.51 -17.47
C GLU A 270 -12.96 2.29 -18.02
N ALA A 271 -13.12 1.24 -17.21
CA ALA A 271 -13.92 0.06 -17.55
C ALA A 271 -15.43 0.31 -17.49
N GLY A 272 -15.87 1.48 -17.01
CA GLY A 272 -17.27 1.85 -16.90
C GLY A 272 -17.93 1.37 -15.60
N PHE A 273 -17.17 0.95 -14.59
CA PHE A 273 -17.73 0.67 -13.26
C PHE A 273 -18.13 1.96 -12.56
N GLU A 274 -19.23 1.91 -11.80
CA GLU A 274 -19.64 3.01 -10.93
C GLU A 274 -18.64 3.16 -9.77
N VAL A 275 -18.01 4.33 -9.65
CA VAL A 275 -16.98 4.58 -8.65
C VAL A 275 -17.33 5.72 -7.71
N GLN A 276 -16.90 5.59 -6.46
CA GLN A 276 -16.87 6.67 -5.47
C GLN A 276 -15.41 6.89 -5.05
N ARG A 277 -14.86 8.07 -5.30
CA ARG A 277 -13.42 8.36 -5.11
C ARG A 277 -12.52 7.31 -5.79
N GLY A 278 -12.84 6.95 -7.05
CA GLY A 278 -12.12 5.96 -7.84
C GLY A 278 -12.27 4.51 -7.39
N ARG A 279 -13.15 4.20 -6.42
CA ARG A 279 -13.35 2.86 -5.87
C ARG A 279 -14.76 2.35 -6.16
N VAL A 280 -14.87 1.06 -6.46
CA VAL A 280 -16.14 0.40 -6.78
C VAL A 280 -16.84 -0.01 -5.49
N ALA A 281 -18.07 0.48 -5.26
CA ALA A 281 -18.92 0.03 -4.16
C ALA A 281 -19.43 -1.38 -4.47
N VAL A 282 -18.86 -2.38 -3.79
CA VAL A 282 -19.21 -3.79 -4.02
C VAL A 282 -20.34 -4.26 -3.10
N ASP A 283 -21.04 -5.32 -3.55
CA ASP A 283 -22.04 -5.99 -2.74
C ASP A 283 -21.43 -6.83 -1.59
N GLU A 284 -22.26 -7.50 -0.83
CA GLU A 284 -21.85 -8.38 0.29
C GLU A 284 -21.03 -9.60 -0.17
N TYR A 285 -21.02 -9.93 -1.46
CA TYR A 285 -20.21 -11.00 -2.06
C TYR A 285 -18.99 -10.48 -2.81
N LEU A 286 -18.69 -9.18 -2.69
CA LEU A 286 -17.60 -8.47 -3.36
C LEU A 286 -17.80 -8.29 -4.87
N ARG A 287 -19.03 -8.36 -5.38
CA ARG A 287 -19.36 -8.17 -6.79
C ARG A 287 -19.42 -6.69 -7.14
N ALA A 288 -19.00 -6.36 -8.34
CA ALA A 288 -19.25 -5.05 -8.93
C ALA A 288 -20.74 -4.88 -9.25
N PRO A 289 -21.31 -3.68 -9.10
CA PRO A 289 -22.71 -3.41 -9.49
C PRO A 289 -22.99 -3.85 -10.91
N HIS A 290 -24.16 -4.48 -11.12
CA HIS A 290 -24.66 -4.99 -12.40
C HIS A 290 -23.91 -6.21 -12.98
N TYR A 291 -22.94 -6.80 -12.25
CA TYR A 291 -22.18 -7.96 -12.72
C TYR A 291 -22.19 -9.09 -11.68
N ASP A 292 -22.68 -10.26 -12.08
CA ASP A 292 -22.69 -11.45 -11.21
C ASP A 292 -21.34 -12.19 -11.19
N ASN A 293 -20.46 -11.86 -12.13
CA ASN A 293 -19.20 -12.57 -12.40
C ASN A 293 -17.95 -11.69 -12.34
N VAL A 294 -18.08 -10.42 -11.93
CA VAL A 294 -16.95 -9.51 -11.74
C VAL A 294 -16.86 -9.11 -10.28
N PHE A 295 -15.73 -9.37 -9.67
CA PHE A 295 -15.45 -9.11 -8.25
C PHE A 295 -14.33 -8.09 -8.12
N VAL A 296 -14.44 -7.19 -7.14
CA VAL A 296 -13.40 -6.18 -6.89
C VAL A 296 -12.90 -6.32 -5.46
N VAL A 297 -11.58 -6.40 -5.27
CA VAL A 297 -10.93 -6.61 -3.98
C VAL A 297 -9.78 -5.62 -3.74
N GLY A 298 -9.45 -5.43 -2.48
CA GLY A 298 -8.38 -4.50 -2.07
C GLY A 298 -8.75 -3.04 -2.26
N ASP A 299 -7.76 -2.21 -2.54
CA ASP A 299 -7.89 -0.76 -2.53
C ASP A 299 -8.82 -0.20 -3.62
N SER A 300 -9.09 -0.97 -4.68
CA SER A 300 -10.08 -0.61 -5.72
C SER A 300 -11.53 -0.85 -5.28
N SER A 301 -11.77 -1.61 -4.20
CA SER A 301 -13.11 -1.87 -3.66
C SER A 301 -13.49 -0.88 -2.57
N LEU A 302 -14.78 -0.58 -2.44
CA LEU A 302 -15.37 0.23 -1.38
C LEU A 302 -16.40 -0.60 -0.64
N ILE A 303 -16.17 -0.79 0.66
CA ILE A 303 -17.08 -1.53 1.56
C ILE A 303 -17.43 -0.63 2.73
N PHE A 304 -18.67 -0.71 3.17
CA PHE A 304 -19.19 0.08 4.28
C PHE A 304 -19.40 -0.80 5.50
N ASN A 305 -19.23 -0.21 6.68
CA ASN A 305 -19.63 -0.82 7.93
C ASN A 305 -21.15 -0.66 8.17
N ASP A 306 -21.66 -1.23 9.25
CA ASP A 306 -23.10 -1.16 9.62
C ASP A 306 -23.59 0.28 9.87
N GLU A 307 -22.67 1.25 10.08
CA GLU A 307 -22.96 2.67 10.27
C GLU A 307 -22.94 3.46 8.94
N GLY A 308 -22.72 2.77 7.81
CA GLY A 308 -22.60 3.40 6.48
C GLY A 308 -21.26 4.15 6.26
N ARG A 309 -20.26 3.91 7.11
CA ARG A 309 -18.92 4.50 6.92
C ARG A 309 -18.02 3.56 6.14
N PRO A 310 -17.25 4.08 5.18
CA PRO A 310 -16.35 3.24 4.42
C PRO A 310 -15.19 2.72 5.27
N PHE A 311 -14.87 1.44 5.13
CA PHE A 311 -13.62 0.91 5.69
C PHE A 311 -12.41 1.51 4.96
N PRO A 312 -11.33 1.86 5.69
CA PRO A 312 -10.09 2.30 5.06
C PRO A 312 -9.47 1.14 4.25
N PRO A 313 -8.82 1.45 3.12
CA PRO A 313 -8.09 0.46 2.33
C PRO A 313 -6.87 -0.01 3.14
N THR A 314 -6.85 -1.30 3.49
CA THR A 314 -5.77 -1.90 4.28
C THR A 314 -5.42 -3.29 3.75
N ALA A 315 -4.17 -3.70 3.96
CA ALA A 315 -3.72 -5.05 3.65
C ALA A 315 -4.56 -6.13 4.38
N GLN A 316 -5.02 -5.83 5.60
CA GLN A 316 -5.86 -6.73 6.39
C GLN A 316 -7.24 -6.92 5.75
N LEU A 317 -7.87 -5.83 5.29
CA LEU A 317 -9.15 -5.88 4.58
C LEU A 317 -8.99 -6.69 3.28
N ALA A 318 -8.00 -6.35 2.46
CA ALA A 318 -7.73 -7.02 1.19
C ALA A 318 -7.45 -8.53 1.35
N THR A 319 -6.69 -8.91 2.39
CA THR A 319 -6.42 -10.32 2.71
C THR A 319 -7.70 -11.08 3.05
N GLN A 320 -8.56 -10.52 3.89
CA GLN A 320 -9.83 -11.16 4.26
C GLN A 320 -10.80 -11.23 3.08
N GLN A 321 -10.82 -10.20 2.22
CA GLN A 321 -11.59 -10.23 0.97
C GLN A 321 -11.11 -11.38 0.06
N GLY A 322 -9.80 -11.52 -0.14
CA GLY A 322 -9.25 -12.60 -0.96
C GLY A 322 -9.61 -13.99 -0.43
N GLN A 323 -9.56 -14.19 0.90
CA GLN A 323 -9.95 -15.46 1.53
C GLN A 323 -11.44 -15.78 1.38
N ASN A 324 -12.32 -14.78 1.55
CA ASN A 324 -13.76 -14.95 1.37
C ASN A 324 -14.09 -15.20 -0.11
N LEU A 325 -13.48 -14.43 -1.01
CA LEU A 325 -13.72 -14.55 -2.44
C LEU A 325 -13.31 -15.91 -3.00
N ALA A 326 -12.15 -16.45 -2.58
CA ALA A 326 -11.73 -17.78 -2.99
C ALA A 326 -12.77 -18.86 -2.62
N LYS A 327 -13.33 -18.80 -1.39
CA LYS A 327 -14.41 -19.70 -0.95
C LYS A 327 -15.65 -19.53 -1.81
N ASN A 328 -16.04 -18.31 -2.12
CA ASN A 328 -17.22 -18.01 -2.93
C ASN A 328 -17.06 -18.47 -4.39
N LEU A 329 -15.88 -18.29 -4.99
CA LEU A 329 -15.60 -18.80 -6.34
C LEU A 329 -15.67 -20.33 -6.40
N ILE A 330 -15.15 -21.03 -5.40
CA ILE A 330 -15.26 -22.48 -5.30
C ILE A 330 -16.73 -22.91 -5.15
N ALA A 331 -17.50 -22.19 -4.33
CA ALA A 331 -18.93 -22.43 -4.18
C ALA A 331 -19.67 -22.23 -5.52
N LEU A 332 -19.36 -21.16 -6.28
CA LEU A 332 -19.93 -20.92 -7.61
C LEU A 332 -19.63 -22.05 -8.59
N ILE A 333 -18.38 -22.57 -8.59
CA ILE A 333 -17.97 -23.66 -9.48
C ILE A 333 -18.69 -24.97 -9.12
N ARG A 334 -18.99 -25.18 -7.83
CA ARG A 334 -19.60 -26.42 -7.30
C ARG A 334 -21.10 -26.27 -7.02
N ASP A 335 -21.77 -25.24 -7.56
CA ASP A 335 -23.20 -24.93 -7.33
C ASP A 335 -23.58 -24.84 -5.83
N GLY A 336 -22.65 -24.34 -5.01
CA GLY A 336 -22.81 -24.18 -3.56
C GLY A 336 -23.35 -22.80 -3.17
N GLN A 337 -23.52 -22.60 -1.85
CA GLN A 337 -23.99 -21.33 -1.31
C GLN A 337 -22.85 -20.35 -1.07
N LEU A 338 -23.08 -19.08 -1.41
CA LEU A 338 -22.16 -17.99 -1.16
C LEU A 338 -22.21 -17.54 0.31
N THR A 339 -21.05 -17.10 0.81
CA THR A 339 -20.91 -16.55 2.16
C THR A 339 -20.68 -15.04 2.07
N PRO A 340 -21.54 -14.21 2.68
CA PRO A 340 -21.33 -12.77 2.74
C PRO A 340 -19.99 -12.41 3.38
N PHE A 341 -19.33 -11.39 2.83
CA PHE A 341 -18.10 -10.87 3.38
C PHE A 341 -18.39 -10.03 4.63
N LYS A 342 -17.68 -10.29 5.72
CA LYS A 342 -17.67 -9.48 6.93
C LYS A 342 -16.24 -9.17 7.32
N PHE A 343 -15.91 -7.88 7.44
CA PHE A 343 -14.58 -7.47 7.88
C PHE A 343 -14.47 -7.55 9.41
N GLU A 344 -13.47 -8.28 9.87
CA GLU A 344 -13.10 -8.36 11.27
C GLU A 344 -11.77 -7.67 11.52
N SER A 345 -11.80 -6.50 12.15
CA SER A 345 -10.57 -5.81 12.54
C SER A 345 -9.80 -6.63 13.59
N LYS A 346 -8.55 -6.97 13.27
CA LYS A 346 -7.63 -7.64 14.22
C LYS A 346 -6.78 -6.62 15.00
N GLY A 347 -6.97 -5.33 14.73
CA GLY A 347 -6.21 -4.23 15.28
C GLY A 347 -5.37 -3.51 14.23
N THR A 348 -4.75 -2.42 14.66
CA THR A 348 -3.91 -1.56 13.80
C THR A 348 -2.66 -1.19 14.57
N VAL A 349 -1.48 -1.30 13.93
CA VAL A 349 -0.20 -0.95 14.54
C VAL A 349 0.61 -0.13 13.53
N ALA A 350 1.17 0.99 13.97
CA ALA A 350 2.06 1.86 13.19
C ALA A 350 3.47 1.90 13.80
N SER A 351 4.50 1.75 12.97
CA SER A 351 5.89 1.95 13.36
C SER A 351 6.20 3.44 13.55
N LEU A 352 7.01 3.74 14.53
CA LEU A 352 7.60 5.07 14.75
C LEU A 352 9.14 5.03 14.55
N GLY A 353 9.60 4.05 13.76
CA GLY A 353 11.01 3.73 13.57
C GLY A 353 11.49 2.58 14.46
N LYS A 354 12.79 2.44 14.59
CA LYS A 354 13.46 1.29 15.22
C LYS A 354 13.04 1.09 16.68
N GLY A 355 12.34 -0.01 16.94
CA GLY A 355 11.96 -0.44 18.30
C GLY A 355 10.79 0.32 18.91
N GLU A 356 10.19 1.26 18.19
CA GLU A 356 9.09 2.12 18.63
C GLU A 356 7.87 1.96 17.71
N ALA A 357 6.68 1.84 18.30
CA ALA A 357 5.42 1.78 17.56
C ALA A 357 4.25 2.17 18.48
N ILE A 358 3.10 2.37 17.87
CA ILE A 358 1.81 2.50 18.55
C ILE A 358 0.81 1.54 17.95
N GLY A 359 -0.22 1.16 18.70
CA GLY A 359 -1.27 0.34 18.10
C GLY A 359 -2.44 0.05 19.03
N ILE A 360 -3.49 -0.51 18.40
CA ILE A 360 -4.66 -1.07 19.08
C ILE A 360 -4.80 -2.51 18.62
N VAL A 361 -4.84 -3.45 19.56
CA VAL A 361 -5.09 -4.87 19.29
C VAL A 361 -6.19 -5.35 20.21
N GLY A 362 -7.33 -5.72 19.63
CA GLY A 362 -8.56 -5.89 20.38
C GLY A 362 -8.93 -4.57 21.09
N ASN A 363 -9.07 -4.61 22.42
CA ASN A 363 -9.39 -3.44 23.24
C ASN A 363 -8.15 -2.84 23.94
N ARG A 364 -6.93 -3.26 23.58
CA ARG A 364 -5.72 -2.83 24.27
C ARG A 364 -4.93 -1.85 23.43
N LYS A 365 -4.54 -0.72 24.01
CA LYS A 365 -3.56 0.20 23.45
C LYS A 365 -2.17 -0.34 23.73
N LEU A 366 -1.31 -0.30 22.73
CA LEU A 366 0.08 -0.73 22.78
C LEU A 366 0.98 0.45 22.42
N PHE A 367 2.10 0.58 23.14
CA PHE A 367 3.07 1.67 23.01
C PHE A 367 4.48 1.12 22.93
N GLY A 368 5.38 1.85 22.28
CA GLY A 368 6.81 1.62 22.33
C GLY A 368 7.20 0.22 21.83
N TRP A 369 8.11 -0.41 22.54
CA TRP A 369 8.65 -1.73 22.18
C TRP A 369 7.58 -2.83 22.08
N THR A 370 6.58 -2.83 22.94
CA THR A 370 5.50 -3.85 22.91
C THR A 370 4.69 -3.77 21.63
N ALA A 371 4.36 -2.55 21.17
CA ALA A 371 3.70 -2.33 19.89
C ALA A 371 4.62 -2.72 18.72
N ALA A 372 5.92 -2.43 18.79
CA ALA A 372 6.88 -2.81 17.76
C ALA A 372 7.00 -4.34 17.62
N GLN A 373 7.00 -5.11 18.73
CA GLN A 373 6.97 -6.58 18.67
C GLN A 373 5.66 -7.09 18.06
N MET A 374 4.52 -6.46 18.38
CA MET A 374 3.24 -6.83 17.79
C MET A 374 3.24 -6.59 16.27
N LYS A 375 3.83 -5.51 15.77
CA LYS A 375 3.97 -5.26 14.31
C LYS A 375 4.78 -6.36 13.64
N LYS A 376 5.90 -6.79 14.22
CA LYS A 376 6.68 -7.93 13.71
C LYS A 376 5.85 -9.22 13.64
N LEU A 377 5.04 -9.50 14.67
CA LEU A 377 4.16 -10.67 14.68
C LEU A 377 3.08 -10.60 13.58
N ILE A 378 2.52 -9.42 13.33
CA ILE A 378 1.55 -9.20 12.25
C ILE A 378 2.19 -9.49 10.89
N ASP A 379 3.41 -8.99 10.65
CA ASP A 379 4.15 -9.22 9.42
C ASP A 379 4.50 -10.71 9.22
N ILE A 380 4.98 -11.38 10.26
CA ILE A 380 5.28 -12.83 10.23
C ILE A 380 4.01 -13.64 9.96
N ARG A 381 2.88 -13.27 10.59
CA ARG A 381 1.58 -13.92 10.35
C ARG A 381 1.17 -13.80 8.89
N TYR A 382 1.34 -12.63 8.27
CA TYR A 382 1.03 -12.44 6.86
C TYR A 382 1.90 -13.35 5.97
N LEU A 383 3.21 -13.38 6.19
CA LEU A 383 4.13 -14.29 5.48
C LEU A 383 3.71 -15.75 5.64
N PHE A 384 3.24 -16.15 6.82
CA PHE A 384 2.72 -17.49 7.06
C PHE A 384 1.44 -17.78 6.26
N ILE A 385 0.53 -16.81 6.15
CA ILE A 385 -0.71 -16.95 5.36
C ILE A 385 -0.39 -17.23 3.89
N ILE A 386 0.56 -16.48 3.29
CA ILE A 386 0.85 -16.56 1.86
C ILE A 386 1.84 -17.67 1.48
N GLY A 387 2.76 -18.06 2.35
CA GLY A 387 3.83 -19.03 2.01
C GLY A 387 4.18 -20.03 3.12
N GLY A 388 3.32 -20.13 4.14
CA GLY A 388 3.50 -21.10 5.24
C GLY A 388 4.74 -20.83 6.10
N LEU A 389 5.14 -21.85 6.87
CA LEU A 389 6.25 -21.74 7.81
C LEU A 389 7.58 -21.45 7.12
N SER A 390 7.83 -22.03 5.95
CA SER A 390 9.08 -21.86 5.20
C SER A 390 9.30 -20.39 4.81
N LEU A 391 8.30 -19.71 4.26
CA LEU A 391 8.41 -18.31 3.90
C LEU A 391 8.51 -17.42 5.14
N ALA A 392 7.72 -17.72 6.18
CA ALA A 392 7.78 -16.99 7.45
C ALA A 392 9.19 -17.04 8.07
N LEU A 393 9.84 -18.20 8.09
CA LEU A 393 11.21 -18.33 8.59
C LEU A 393 12.25 -17.65 7.70
N ARG A 394 12.10 -17.69 6.38
CA ARG A 394 13.04 -17.10 5.40
C ARG A 394 12.99 -15.57 5.37
N LYS A 395 11.82 -14.98 5.51
CA LYS A 395 11.55 -13.53 5.33
C LYS A 395 11.13 -12.80 6.60
N GLY A 396 10.71 -13.52 7.64
CA GLY A 396 10.24 -12.91 8.89
C GLY A 396 11.35 -12.19 9.65
N LYS A 397 10.98 -11.10 10.32
CA LYS A 397 11.89 -10.26 11.15
C LYS A 397 11.85 -10.78 12.60
N PHE A 398 12.56 -11.84 12.89
CA PHE A 398 12.57 -12.45 14.23
C PHE A 398 13.46 -11.72 15.24
N PHE A 399 14.46 -10.96 14.76
CA PHE A 399 15.45 -10.25 15.60
C PHE A 399 15.62 -8.81 15.17
#